data_6e9bba6315d48921ac079fca2b209504
#
_entry.id   6e9bba6315d48921ac079fca2b209504
#
_cell.length_a   1.000
_cell.length_b   1.000
_cell.length_c   1.000
_cell.angle_alpha   90.00
_cell.angle_beta   90.00
_cell.angle_gamma   90.00
#
_symmetry.space_group_name_H-M   'P 1'
#
loop_
_entity.id
_entity.type
_entity.pdbx_description
1 polymer ?
#
loop_
_entity_poly.entity_id
_entity_poly.type
_entity_poly.pdbx_seq_one_letter_code
_entity_poly.pdbx_strand_id
1 'polypeptide(L)'
;MATNVQLPDGSHLEDGEVVVKTAKDWGLTVKWLVLTNQRLFCPADLTGRSTVTLPLTDVLSVELKKHWIGFSTIVVETKNRRPASFGVHINGQLVRSDIAAAVDLAKQSAALDSSTPASSTPTGDRYDQLRKINELKQSGVLTEAEFEEEKARILKQP
;
A
#
# COMPACT_ATOMS: atom_id res chain seq x y z
N MET A 1 4.58 3.65 24.93
CA MET A 1 5.72 2.73 25.11
C MET A 1 5.92 2.02 23.77
N ALA A 2 6.97 2.37 23.04
CA ALA A 2 7.27 1.70 21.77
C ALA A 2 7.72 0.28 22.10
N THR A 3 6.92 -0.70 21.72
CA THR A 3 7.28 -2.12 21.84
C THR A 3 8.43 -2.35 20.86
N ASN A 4 9.64 -2.55 21.40
CA ASN A 4 10.83 -2.80 20.60
C ASN A 4 10.74 -4.21 19.99
N VAL A 5 9.90 -4.35 18.97
CA VAL A 5 9.74 -5.60 18.22
C VAL A 5 10.84 -5.65 17.18
N GLN A 6 11.82 -6.50 17.39
CA GLN A 6 12.85 -6.76 16.40
C GLN A 6 12.26 -7.56 15.24
N LEU A 7 12.34 -6.99 14.05
CA LEU A 7 11.85 -7.61 12.81
C LEU A 7 12.83 -8.65 12.27
N PRO A 8 12.40 -9.58 11.40
CA PRO A 8 13.23 -10.68 10.90
C PRO A 8 14.49 -10.26 10.15
N ASP A 9 14.52 -9.05 9.59
CA ASP A 9 15.67 -8.46 8.91
C ASP A 9 16.57 -7.62 9.85
N GLY A 10 16.24 -7.58 11.14
CA GLY A 10 16.95 -6.78 12.14
C GLY A 10 16.55 -5.31 12.19
N SER A 11 15.63 -4.88 11.35
CA SER A 11 15.09 -3.51 11.39
C SER A 11 14.09 -3.32 12.54
N HIS A 12 13.72 -2.08 12.79
CA HIS A 12 12.66 -1.72 13.73
C HIS A 12 11.42 -1.29 12.96
N LEU A 13 10.28 -1.28 13.64
CA LEU A 13 9.04 -0.73 13.10
C LEU A 13 9.21 0.76 12.81
N GLU A 14 8.71 1.20 11.67
CA GLU A 14 8.65 2.61 11.27
C GLU A 14 7.50 3.34 11.99
N ASP A 15 7.47 4.67 11.92
CA ASP A 15 6.40 5.47 12.51
C ASP A 15 5.03 5.08 11.91
N GLY A 16 4.10 4.73 12.79
CA GLY A 16 2.78 4.26 12.39
C GLY A 16 2.73 2.82 11.87
N GLU A 17 3.87 2.11 11.84
CA GLU A 17 3.90 0.71 11.46
C GLU A 17 3.52 -0.19 12.63
N VAL A 18 2.62 -1.14 12.37
CA VAL A 18 2.17 -2.14 13.34
C VAL A 18 2.22 -3.53 12.76
N VAL A 19 2.63 -4.50 13.57
CA VAL A 19 2.57 -5.91 13.17
C VAL A 19 1.11 -6.36 13.13
N VAL A 20 0.66 -6.79 11.96
CA VAL A 20 -0.69 -7.29 11.72
C VAL A 20 -0.76 -8.78 12.03
N LYS A 21 0.19 -9.56 11.51
CA LYS A 21 0.29 -11.01 11.70
C LYS A 21 1.71 -11.51 11.64
N THR A 22 1.96 -12.60 12.34
CA THR A 22 3.22 -13.36 12.32
C THR A 22 2.97 -14.78 11.85
N ALA A 23 4.02 -15.50 11.51
CA ALA A 23 3.95 -16.91 11.15
C ALA A 23 3.23 -17.75 12.24
N LYS A 24 3.40 -17.39 13.50
CA LYS A 24 2.75 -18.05 14.63
C LYS A 24 1.23 -17.91 14.61
N ASP A 25 0.73 -16.72 14.21
CA ASP A 25 -0.71 -16.45 14.12
C ASP A 25 -1.39 -17.27 13.02
N TRP A 26 -0.63 -17.66 11.99
CA TRP A 26 -1.10 -18.57 10.94
C TRP A 26 -0.88 -20.07 11.26
N GLY A 27 -0.28 -20.38 12.41
CA GLY A 27 0.06 -21.77 12.78
C GLY A 27 1.21 -22.35 11.97
N LEU A 28 2.10 -21.51 11.43
CA LEU A 28 3.26 -21.93 10.67
C LEU A 28 4.47 -22.15 11.58
N THR A 29 5.33 -23.08 11.20
CA THR A 29 6.60 -23.33 11.90
C THR A 29 7.70 -22.32 11.54
N VAL A 30 7.56 -21.63 10.42
CA VAL A 30 8.48 -20.58 9.99
C VAL A 30 8.35 -19.34 10.88
N LYS A 31 9.47 -18.82 11.38
CA LYS A 31 9.47 -17.70 12.33
C LYS A 31 9.61 -16.33 11.67
N TRP A 32 10.00 -16.29 10.41
CA TRP A 32 10.37 -15.06 9.67
C TRP A 32 9.30 -14.54 8.73
N LEU A 33 8.12 -15.12 8.72
CA LEU A 33 6.99 -14.57 7.99
C LEU A 33 6.25 -13.59 8.92
N VAL A 34 6.41 -12.31 8.64
CA VAL A 34 5.78 -11.22 9.40
C VAL A 34 5.10 -10.28 8.43
N LEU A 35 3.86 -9.96 8.71
CA LEU A 35 3.05 -9.00 7.97
C LEU A 35 2.81 -7.78 8.87
N THR A 36 3.20 -6.61 8.38
CA THR A 36 2.82 -5.33 8.99
C THR A 36 1.77 -4.62 8.11
N ASN A 37 1.28 -3.49 8.54
CA ASN A 37 0.41 -2.65 7.70
C ASN A 37 1.15 -1.96 6.54
N GLN A 38 2.48 -2.02 6.49
CA GLN A 38 3.30 -1.35 5.48
C GLN A 38 4.18 -2.32 4.68
N ARG A 39 4.68 -3.38 5.32
CA ARG A 39 5.69 -4.29 4.75
C ARG A 39 5.36 -5.76 4.99
N LEU A 40 5.81 -6.61 4.08
CA LEU A 40 5.83 -8.07 4.23
C LEU A 40 7.29 -8.53 4.36
N PHE A 41 7.58 -9.22 5.43
CA PHE A 41 8.85 -9.93 5.65
C PHE A 41 8.64 -11.39 5.34
N CYS A 42 9.30 -11.90 4.32
CA CYS A 42 9.16 -13.28 3.88
C CYS A 42 10.51 -13.87 3.44
N PRO A 43 10.62 -15.22 3.35
CA PRO A 43 11.78 -15.83 2.72
C PRO A 43 11.94 -15.36 1.27
N ALA A 44 13.19 -15.16 0.85
CA ALA A 44 13.49 -14.75 -0.53
C ALA A 44 13.24 -15.88 -1.52
N ASP A 45 13.36 -17.13 -1.06
CA ASP A 45 13.22 -18.35 -1.86
C ASP A 45 12.64 -19.50 -1.04
N LEU A 46 12.37 -20.62 -1.71
CA LEU A 46 11.83 -21.84 -1.08
C LEU A 46 12.77 -22.45 -0.02
N THR A 47 14.05 -22.11 -0.04
CA THR A 47 15.05 -22.64 0.92
C THR A 47 15.02 -21.91 2.25
N GLY A 48 14.42 -20.71 2.30
CA GLY A 48 14.27 -19.91 3.50
C GLY A 48 15.59 -19.42 4.12
N ARG A 49 16.68 -19.39 3.34
CA ARG A 49 18.00 -18.99 3.84
C ARG A 49 18.18 -17.49 4.01
N SER A 50 17.40 -16.71 3.30
CA SER A 50 17.42 -15.24 3.37
C SER A 50 16.00 -14.69 3.52
N THR A 51 15.89 -13.58 4.25
CA THR A 51 14.65 -12.84 4.39
C THR A 51 14.67 -11.66 3.44
N VAL A 52 13.54 -11.38 2.84
CA VAL A 52 13.33 -10.21 1.99
C VAL A 52 12.21 -9.36 2.59
N THR A 53 12.41 -8.05 2.56
CA THR A 53 11.41 -7.07 2.97
C THR A 53 10.75 -6.49 1.73
N LEU A 54 9.43 -6.62 1.64
CA LEU A 54 8.63 -6.17 0.52
C LEU A 54 7.65 -5.07 0.99
N PRO A 55 7.79 -3.82 0.52
CA PRO A 55 6.75 -2.81 0.73
C PRO A 55 5.43 -3.28 0.11
N LEU A 56 4.32 -3.18 0.85
CA LEU A 56 3.01 -3.66 0.38
C LEU A 56 2.51 -2.86 -0.84
N THR A 57 2.89 -1.60 -0.95
CA THR A 57 2.58 -0.74 -2.11
C THR A 57 3.26 -1.19 -3.41
N ASP A 58 4.37 -1.93 -3.30
CA ASP A 58 5.09 -2.46 -4.46
C ASP A 58 4.58 -3.82 -4.92
N VAL A 59 3.77 -4.51 -4.11
CA VAL A 59 3.23 -5.83 -4.45
C VAL A 59 2.22 -5.70 -5.59
N LEU A 60 2.43 -6.43 -6.66
CA LEU A 60 1.53 -6.51 -7.82
C LEU A 60 0.50 -7.61 -7.64
N SER A 61 0.94 -8.80 -7.30
CA SER A 61 0.07 -9.97 -7.12
C SER A 61 0.56 -10.88 -5.99
N VAL A 62 -0.37 -11.64 -5.43
CA VAL A 62 -0.11 -12.70 -4.44
C VAL A 62 -0.80 -13.97 -4.90
N GLU A 63 -0.03 -14.92 -5.38
CA GLU A 63 -0.53 -16.19 -5.92
C GLU A 63 -0.27 -17.36 -4.98
N LEU A 64 -1.20 -18.31 -4.95
CA LEU A 64 -1.05 -19.58 -4.26
C LEU A 64 -0.95 -20.70 -5.29
N LYS A 65 0.21 -21.33 -5.39
CA LYS A 65 0.44 -22.52 -6.21
C LYS A 65 0.36 -23.77 -5.33
N LYS A 66 -0.67 -24.57 -5.53
CA LYS A 66 -0.85 -25.85 -4.83
C LYS A 66 -0.01 -26.93 -5.51
N HIS A 67 0.67 -27.72 -4.71
CA HIS A 67 1.43 -28.88 -5.18
C HIS A 67 0.73 -30.18 -4.80
N TRP A 68 0.92 -31.22 -5.59
CA TRP A 68 0.29 -32.53 -5.41
C TRP A 68 0.71 -33.27 -4.14
N ILE A 69 1.85 -32.90 -3.54
CA ILE A 69 2.41 -33.51 -2.31
C ILE A 69 1.99 -32.80 -1.02
N GLY A 70 0.89 -32.05 -1.04
CA GLY A 70 0.28 -31.50 0.18
C GLY A 70 0.88 -30.20 0.70
N PHE A 71 1.86 -29.61 0.02
CA PHE A 71 2.32 -28.26 0.33
C PHE A 71 1.90 -27.25 -0.75
N SER A 72 1.93 -25.97 -0.41
CA SER A 72 1.62 -24.89 -1.31
C SER A 72 2.77 -23.89 -1.34
N THR A 73 2.96 -23.22 -2.47
CA THR A 73 3.92 -22.13 -2.60
C THR A 73 3.14 -20.82 -2.77
N ILE A 74 3.47 -19.83 -1.95
CA ILE A 74 3.02 -18.46 -2.16
C ILE A 74 4.08 -17.74 -2.99
N VAL A 75 3.64 -17.10 -4.06
CA VAL A 75 4.45 -16.27 -4.94
C VAL A 75 3.95 -14.84 -4.81
N VAL A 76 4.86 -13.94 -4.44
CA VAL A 76 4.59 -12.50 -4.32
C VAL A 76 5.35 -11.78 -5.42
N GLU A 77 4.63 -11.21 -6.36
CA GLU A 77 5.20 -10.41 -7.44
C GLU A 77 5.26 -8.94 -7.05
N THR A 78 6.34 -8.27 -7.41
CA THR A 78 6.57 -6.86 -7.08
C THR A 78 7.03 -6.07 -8.30
N LYS A 79 6.82 -4.75 -8.28
CA LYS A 79 7.13 -3.84 -9.40
C LYS A 79 8.60 -3.85 -9.82
N ASN A 80 9.53 -3.88 -8.84
CA ASN A 80 10.94 -3.56 -9.07
C ASN A 80 11.90 -4.67 -8.64
N ARG A 81 11.40 -5.84 -8.23
CA ARG A 81 12.22 -6.95 -7.71
C ARG A 81 11.78 -8.28 -8.30
N ARG A 82 12.68 -9.27 -8.22
CA ARG A 82 12.31 -10.65 -8.56
C ARG A 82 11.19 -11.12 -7.63
N PRO A 83 10.25 -11.94 -8.12
CA PRO A 83 9.20 -12.52 -7.30
C PRO A 83 9.79 -13.26 -6.11
N ALA A 84 9.26 -13.02 -4.91
CA ALA A 84 9.56 -13.82 -3.75
C ALA A 84 8.64 -15.05 -3.72
N SER A 85 9.20 -16.22 -3.40
CA SER A 85 8.42 -17.46 -3.34
C SER A 85 8.78 -18.25 -2.09
N PHE A 86 7.79 -18.68 -1.32
CA PHE A 86 8.01 -19.46 -0.11
C PHE A 86 6.96 -20.56 0.06
N GLY A 87 7.39 -21.67 0.68
CA GLY A 87 6.54 -22.82 0.92
C GLY A 87 5.68 -22.68 2.18
N VAL A 88 4.41 -23.08 2.07
CA VAL A 88 3.47 -23.12 3.20
C VAL A 88 2.79 -24.49 3.22
N HIS A 89 2.93 -25.23 4.33
CA HIS A 89 2.32 -26.56 4.47
C HIS A 89 0.85 -26.49 4.91
N ILE A 90 0.50 -25.54 5.76
CA ILE A 90 -0.82 -25.40 6.38
C ILE A 90 -1.31 -23.97 6.13
N ASN A 91 -2.64 -23.82 5.97
CA ASN A 91 -3.29 -22.50 5.87
C ASN A 91 -2.81 -21.59 4.72
N GLY A 92 -2.22 -22.14 3.65
CA GLY A 92 -1.71 -21.34 2.53
C GLY A 92 -2.74 -20.37 1.95
N GLN A 93 -4.02 -20.78 1.87
CA GLN A 93 -5.09 -19.91 1.41
C GLN A 93 -5.34 -18.74 2.38
N LEU A 94 -5.28 -18.99 3.68
CA LEU A 94 -5.45 -17.96 4.71
C LEU A 94 -4.28 -16.95 4.65
N VAL A 95 -3.05 -17.45 4.59
CA VAL A 95 -1.86 -16.60 4.46
C VAL A 95 -1.95 -15.72 3.22
N ARG A 96 -2.30 -16.30 2.06
CA ARG A 96 -2.49 -15.55 0.82
C ARG A 96 -3.56 -14.47 0.97
N SER A 97 -4.73 -14.82 1.54
CA SER A 97 -5.84 -13.90 1.71
C SER A 97 -5.48 -12.71 2.60
N ASP A 98 -4.79 -12.97 3.71
CA ASP A 98 -4.37 -11.94 4.65
C ASP A 98 -3.34 -10.99 4.03
N ILE A 99 -2.37 -11.53 3.29
CA ILE A 99 -1.39 -10.70 2.57
C ILE A 99 -2.09 -9.85 1.51
N ALA A 100 -2.99 -10.42 0.73
CA ALA A 100 -3.73 -9.70 -0.31
C ALA A 100 -4.58 -8.57 0.30
N ALA A 101 -5.30 -8.82 1.39
CA ALA A 101 -6.07 -7.80 2.10
C ALA A 101 -5.19 -6.65 2.62
N ALA A 102 -4.02 -6.96 3.17
CA ALA A 102 -3.08 -5.94 3.63
C ALA A 102 -2.50 -5.10 2.48
N VAL A 103 -2.24 -5.72 1.33
CA VAL A 103 -1.81 -5.03 0.11
C VAL A 103 -2.89 -4.06 -0.38
N ASP A 104 -4.14 -4.48 -0.40
CA ASP A 104 -5.27 -3.63 -0.83
C ASP A 104 -5.44 -2.43 0.13
N LEU A 105 -5.36 -2.66 1.44
CA LEU A 105 -5.42 -1.59 2.44
C LEU A 105 -4.25 -0.61 2.30
N ALA A 106 -3.02 -1.10 2.13
CA ALA A 106 -1.84 -0.24 1.97
C ALA A 106 -1.93 0.61 0.70
N LYS A 107 -2.43 0.05 -0.40
CA LYS A 107 -2.66 0.80 -1.65
C LYS A 107 -3.76 1.85 -1.51
N GLN A 108 -4.84 1.54 -0.80
CA GLN A 108 -5.91 2.50 -0.51
C GLN A 108 -5.41 3.65 0.36
N SER A 109 -4.64 3.36 1.42
CA SER A 109 -4.05 4.40 2.27
C SER A 109 -3.10 5.30 1.49
N ALA A 110 -2.22 4.73 0.66
CA ALA A 110 -1.31 5.49 -0.19
C ALA A 110 -2.06 6.34 -1.23
N ALA A 111 -3.20 5.87 -1.74
CA ALA A 111 -4.05 6.65 -2.65
C ALA A 111 -4.75 7.81 -1.92
N LEU A 112 -5.15 7.61 -0.67
CA LEU A 112 -5.75 8.67 0.17
C LEU A 112 -4.71 9.71 0.56
N ASP A 113 -3.49 9.29 0.92
CA ASP A 113 -2.38 10.22 1.22
C ASP A 113 -1.94 11.01 -0.01
N SER A 114 -2.03 10.43 -1.19
CA SER A 114 -1.78 11.14 -2.46
C SER A 114 -2.96 12.01 -2.88
N SER A 115 -4.16 11.79 -2.34
CA SER A 115 -5.36 12.60 -2.57
C SER A 115 -5.62 13.63 -1.46
N THR A 116 -4.88 13.59 -0.36
CA THR A 116 -4.76 14.76 0.52
C THR A 116 -4.07 15.83 -0.33
N PRO A 117 -4.69 17.00 -0.59
CA PRO A 117 -3.99 18.04 -1.31
C PRO A 117 -2.77 18.37 -0.44
N ALA A 118 -1.61 17.87 -0.87
CA ALA A 118 -0.36 18.43 -0.43
C ALA A 118 -0.61 19.94 -0.49
N SER A 119 -0.39 20.62 0.61
CA SER A 119 -0.36 22.08 0.68
C SER A 119 0.50 22.52 -0.50
N SER A 120 -0.15 22.61 -1.66
CA SER A 120 0.47 23.07 -2.88
C SER A 120 0.83 24.51 -2.59
N THR A 121 2.12 24.77 -2.45
CA THR A 121 2.70 26.04 -2.90
C THR A 121 1.84 26.55 -4.07
N PRO A 122 1.45 27.82 -4.09
CA PRO A 122 0.46 28.36 -5.03
C PRO A 122 1.06 28.48 -6.43
N THR A 123 1.24 27.33 -7.08
CA THR A 123 1.46 27.20 -8.52
C THR A 123 0.43 26.20 -9.04
N GLY A 124 -0.77 26.24 -8.48
CA GLY A 124 -1.94 25.57 -9.05
C GLY A 124 -2.18 26.20 -10.41
N ASP A 125 -2.06 25.37 -11.44
CA ASP A 125 -2.28 25.76 -12.82
C ASP A 125 -3.60 26.54 -12.90
N ARG A 126 -3.54 27.80 -13.35
CA ARG A 126 -4.72 28.68 -13.51
C ARG A 126 -5.84 27.99 -14.25
N TYR A 127 -5.50 27.04 -15.11
CA TYR A 127 -6.45 26.22 -15.86
C TYR A 127 -7.24 25.28 -14.97
N ASP A 128 -6.63 24.69 -13.95
CA ASP A 128 -7.33 23.81 -13.00
C ASP A 128 -8.30 24.59 -12.12
N GLN A 129 -7.92 25.80 -11.70
CA GLN A 129 -8.81 26.69 -10.95
C GLN A 129 -10.00 27.14 -11.80
N LEU A 130 -9.77 27.53 -13.05
CA LEU A 130 -10.83 27.90 -13.99
C LEU A 130 -11.76 26.73 -14.29
N ARG A 131 -11.24 25.53 -14.42
CA ARG A 131 -12.03 24.32 -14.61
C ARG A 131 -12.94 24.04 -13.40
N LYS A 132 -12.40 24.16 -12.19
CA LYS A 132 -13.13 23.93 -10.95
C LYS A 132 -14.28 24.92 -10.74
N ILE A 133 -14.07 26.21 -11.00
CA ILE A 133 -15.15 27.20 -10.91
C ILE A 133 -16.21 27.00 -12.01
N ASN A 134 -15.82 26.51 -13.19
CA ASN A 134 -16.78 26.16 -14.24
C ASN A 134 -17.65 24.95 -13.86
N GLU A 135 -17.09 23.94 -13.21
CA GLU A 135 -17.86 22.81 -12.67
C GLU A 135 -18.84 23.25 -11.57
N LEU A 136 -18.42 24.15 -10.69
CA LEU A 136 -19.29 24.72 -9.65
C LEU A 136 -20.44 25.57 -10.23
N LYS A 137 -20.20 26.29 -11.33
CA LYS A 137 -21.25 26.96 -12.08
C LYS A 137 -22.24 26.00 -12.70
N GLN A 138 -21.73 24.92 -13.37
CA GLN A 138 -22.59 23.91 -13.99
C GLN A 138 -23.44 23.13 -12.98
N SER A 139 -22.94 22.93 -11.77
CA SER A 139 -23.66 22.29 -10.66
C SER A 139 -24.65 23.22 -9.95
N GLY A 140 -24.72 24.50 -10.36
CA GLY A 140 -25.63 25.50 -9.77
C GLY A 140 -25.22 26.02 -8.39
N VAL A 141 -23.99 25.70 -7.94
CA VAL A 141 -23.44 26.17 -6.66
C VAL A 141 -22.95 27.61 -6.76
N LEU A 142 -22.50 28.05 -7.95
CA LEU A 142 -22.05 29.40 -8.26
C LEU A 142 -23.02 30.06 -9.24
N THR A 143 -23.41 31.27 -8.95
CA THR A 143 -24.17 32.12 -9.88
C THR A 143 -23.26 32.67 -11.00
N GLU A 144 -23.85 33.12 -12.09
CA GLU A 144 -23.12 33.72 -13.22
C GLU A 144 -22.23 34.90 -12.78
N ALA A 145 -22.73 35.75 -11.89
CA ALA A 145 -22.01 36.92 -11.38
C ALA A 145 -20.77 36.51 -10.56
N GLU A 146 -20.93 35.55 -9.65
CA GLU A 146 -19.85 35.02 -8.83
C GLU A 146 -18.79 34.29 -9.66
N PHE A 147 -19.19 33.56 -10.70
CA PHE A 147 -18.28 32.92 -11.63
C PHE A 147 -17.40 33.96 -12.38
N GLU A 148 -17.97 35.03 -12.91
CA GLU A 148 -17.18 36.06 -13.62
C GLU A 148 -16.24 36.79 -12.65
N GLU A 149 -16.64 37.03 -11.41
CA GLU A 149 -15.79 37.63 -10.37
C GLU A 149 -14.59 36.76 -10.01
N GLU A 150 -14.80 35.45 -9.71
CA GLU A 150 -13.74 34.50 -9.38
C GLU A 150 -12.81 34.24 -10.58
N LYS A 151 -13.34 34.17 -11.79
CA LYS A 151 -12.56 34.06 -13.02
C LYS A 151 -11.63 35.27 -13.21
N ALA A 152 -12.17 36.50 -13.02
CA ALA A 152 -11.36 37.72 -13.10
C ALA A 152 -10.25 37.72 -12.02
N ARG A 153 -10.54 37.20 -10.82
CA ARG A 153 -9.58 37.09 -9.72
C ARG A 153 -8.45 36.14 -10.05
N ILE A 154 -8.77 34.93 -10.59
CA ILE A 154 -7.77 33.94 -10.99
C ILE A 154 -6.87 34.49 -12.12
N LEU A 155 -7.43 35.19 -13.09
CA LEU A 155 -6.67 35.75 -14.21
C LEU A 155 -5.78 36.94 -13.82
N LYS A 156 -6.06 37.61 -12.71
CA LYS A 156 -5.27 38.75 -12.19
C LYS A 156 -4.13 38.33 -11.25
N GLN A 157 -4.08 37.08 -10.81
CA GLN A 157 -2.95 36.60 -10.01
C GLN A 157 -1.69 36.51 -10.90
N PRO A 158 -0.56 37.07 -10.46
CA PRO A 158 0.70 37.10 -11.22
C PRO A 158 1.32 35.70 -11.44
#